data_dd4acc4e753ef9cc663b31db7e9a4bcf
#
_entry.id   dd4acc4e753ef9cc663b31db7e9a4bcf
#
_cell.length_a   1.000
_cell.length_b   1.000
_cell.length_c   1.000
_cell.angle_alpha   90.00
_cell.angle_beta   90.00
_cell.angle_gamma   90.00
#
_symmetry.space_group_name_H-M   'P 1'
#
loop_
_entity.id
_entity.type
_entity.pdbx_description
1 polymer ?
#
loop_
_entity_poly.entity_id
_entity_poly.type
_entity_poly.pdbx_seq_one_letter_code
_entity_poly.pdbx_strand_id
1 'polypeptide(L)'
;MRRTAGPAGESGRGWRRPGAALTAVALAGVLALSGCAKDARGGGGAVEGQPCRTEQAPAVTGPATTSKRADAPAPDASRLRVGLAFDIGGRGDASFNDATVAGLERAKSEMGLAETKELDAAAGEPEDAKQTRLRQLAREGFNPVIAVGYAYADSVKVVAPEFPGTKFALIDEEIDGIPNVTSLVFAEEQGSFLVGVIAAHKSRTCSIGFVGGVETPLIQKFQAGFEQGAKAAAPDVRIQTDYLTPAGDFSGFQDPNKGSEVTRGQLDAGADVVYHAAGASGKGVFAAAAGADAMAIGVDSDQYVQPNVAQYKDVIITSMLKRIDLAVFDYLAAVARGDLSAVPPKFDLSMDAVTYSTSGGKVDDLTQVADAYKAAISRGDIQVSPTP
;
A
#
# COMPACT_ATOMS: atom_id res chain seq x y z
N MET A 1 -49.06 47.62 1.26
CA MET A 1 -50.45 47.50 0.74
C MET A 1 -50.88 46.06 0.86
N ARG A 2 -51.86 45.88 1.76
CA ARG A 2 -53.08 45.09 1.72
C ARG A 2 -52.91 43.60 1.33
N ARG A 3 -53.03 42.63 2.33
CA ARG A 3 -54.29 42.00 2.85
C ARG A 3 -55.01 41.22 1.75
N THR A 4 -55.39 39.92 1.90
CA THR A 4 -56.40 39.28 2.81
C THR A 4 -56.30 37.76 2.59
N ALA A 5 -56.23 36.89 3.52
CA ALA A 5 -57.22 36.36 4.44
C ALA A 5 -58.23 35.36 3.83
N GLY A 6 -58.23 34.15 4.27
CA GLY A 6 -58.96 32.91 4.43
C GLY A 6 -60.49 32.90 4.14
N PRO A 7 -61.31 31.93 4.57
CA PRO A 7 -61.25 30.98 5.68
C PRO A 7 -61.87 29.56 5.37
N ALA A 8 -61.66 28.58 6.18
CA ALA A 8 -62.45 27.71 7.07
C ALA A 8 -63.81 27.10 6.62
N GLY A 9 -64.07 25.89 7.10
CA GLY A 9 -65.40 25.22 7.25
C GLY A 9 -65.25 23.70 7.24
N GLU A 10 -65.13 23.01 8.33
CA GLU A 10 -66.12 22.50 9.30
C GLU A 10 -67.08 21.45 8.81
N SER A 11 -67.11 20.38 9.56
CA SER A 11 -68.17 19.54 10.20
C SER A 11 -68.53 18.29 9.42
N GLY A 12 -68.81 17.09 9.99
CA GLY A 12 -68.95 16.64 11.35
C GLY A 12 -69.73 15.34 11.36
N ARG A 13 -69.63 14.60 12.49
CA ARG A 13 -70.58 13.55 12.98
C ARG A 13 -70.57 12.21 12.21
N GLY A 14 -70.33 11.04 12.79
CA GLY A 14 -70.67 10.51 14.09
C GLY A 14 -71.76 9.46 13.99
N TRP A 15 -71.52 8.23 14.50
CA TRP A 15 -72.47 7.34 15.15
C TRP A 15 -71.88 5.94 15.38
N ARG A 16 -71.59 5.59 16.59
CA ARG A 16 -72.22 4.70 17.62
C ARG A 16 -72.32 3.23 17.26
N ARG A 17 -71.73 2.47 18.21
CA ARG A 17 -71.88 1.02 18.54
C ARG A 17 -73.32 0.64 18.91
N PRO A 18 -73.68 -0.66 19.15
CA PRO A 18 -73.08 -1.71 19.98
C PRO A 18 -73.25 -3.14 19.38
N GLY A 19 -72.63 -4.24 19.80
CA GLY A 19 -72.55 -4.90 21.04
C GLY A 19 -73.01 -6.35 20.97
N ALA A 20 -72.43 -7.20 21.83
CA ALA A 20 -72.84 -8.56 22.24
C ALA A 20 -72.05 -9.71 21.61
N ALA A 21 -71.16 -10.37 22.25
CA ALA A 21 -71.06 -11.34 23.33
C ALA A 21 -71.73 -12.73 23.03
N LEU A 22 -70.94 -13.79 23.07
CA LEU A 22 -71.07 -15.00 23.87
C LEU A 22 -70.37 -16.25 23.30
N THR A 23 -69.49 -16.77 24.10
CA THR A 23 -69.21 -18.14 24.64
C THR A 23 -68.61 -19.20 23.72
N ALA A 24 -67.41 -19.54 24.12
CA ALA A 24 -66.76 -20.80 24.48
C ALA A 24 -67.20 -22.13 23.84
N VAL A 25 -66.24 -22.93 23.42
CA VAL A 25 -65.89 -24.28 23.95
C VAL A 25 -64.57 -24.75 23.33
N ALA A 26 -63.71 -25.33 24.18
CA ALA A 26 -62.44 -25.93 23.88
C ALA A 26 -62.54 -27.27 23.16
N LEU A 27 -61.57 -27.59 22.32
CA LEU A 27 -61.01 -28.93 22.24
C LEU A 27 -59.60 -28.91 21.66
N ALA A 28 -58.73 -29.65 22.31
CA ALA A 28 -57.32 -29.82 22.01
C ALA A 28 -57.07 -30.60 20.74
N GLY A 29 -56.09 -30.22 19.97
CA GLY A 29 -55.53 -30.97 18.84
C GLY A 29 -54.12 -30.49 18.56
N VAL A 30 -53.13 -31.22 19.04
CA VAL A 30 -51.71 -31.06 18.75
C VAL A 30 -51.47 -31.51 17.32
N LEU A 31 -51.03 -30.57 16.49
CA LEU A 31 -50.37 -30.92 15.22
C LEU A 31 -49.20 -29.89 15.03
N ALA A 32 -48.02 -30.45 15.21
CA ALA A 32 -46.79 -29.77 14.90
C ALA A 32 -46.66 -29.59 13.40
N LEU A 33 -46.69 -28.36 12.92
CA LEU A 33 -46.23 -27.98 11.59
C LEU A 33 -45.18 -26.91 11.73
N SER A 34 -43.96 -27.36 11.49
CA SER A 34 -42.79 -26.51 11.32
C SER A 34 -43.00 -25.57 10.12
N GLY A 35 -43.46 -24.37 10.40
CA GLY A 35 -43.55 -23.30 9.40
C GLY A 35 -42.30 -22.43 9.50
N CYS A 36 -41.49 -22.45 8.47
CA CYS A 36 -40.42 -21.44 8.29
C CYS A 36 -41.08 -20.07 8.10
N ALA A 37 -41.13 -19.30 9.15
CA ALA A 37 -41.38 -17.87 9.06
C ALA A 37 -40.05 -17.17 8.74
N LYS A 38 -39.98 -16.65 7.51
CA LYS A 38 -38.92 -15.81 7.04
C LYS A 38 -39.14 -14.43 7.62
N ASP A 39 -38.53 -14.15 8.78
CA ASP A 39 -38.53 -12.80 9.35
C ASP A 39 -37.60 -11.90 8.50
N ALA A 40 -38.26 -11.09 7.65
CA ALA A 40 -37.66 -9.93 7.05
C ALA A 40 -37.57 -8.81 8.10
N ARG A 41 -36.51 -8.78 8.88
CA ARG A 41 -36.09 -7.59 9.60
C ARG A 41 -34.74 -7.17 9.05
N GLY A 42 -34.75 -6.06 8.30
CA GLY A 42 -33.56 -5.32 7.96
C GLY A 42 -32.87 -4.82 9.23
N GLY A 43 -31.73 -5.31 9.47
CA GLY A 43 -30.73 -4.84 10.39
C GLY A 43 -29.43 -5.39 9.87
N GLY A 44 -28.54 -4.52 9.36
CA GLY A 44 -27.18 -4.87 9.01
C GLY A 44 -26.45 -5.35 10.25
N GLY A 45 -26.62 -6.63 10.58
CA GLY A 45 -25.78 -7.33 11.53
C GLY A 45 -24.51 -7.69 10.77
N ALA A 46 -23.37 -7.14 11.20
CA ALA A 46 -22.07 -7.66 10.84
C ALA A 46 -22.13 -9.19 11.01
N VAL A 47 -21.82 -9.92 9.94
CA VAL A 47 -21.61 -11.36 10.02
C VAL A 47 -20.38 -11.51 10.91
N GLU A 48 -20.56 -12.00 12.14
CA GLU A 48 -19.42 -12.42 12.97
C GLU A 48 -18.70 -13.51 12.17
N GLY A 49 -17.65 -13.09 11.43
CA GLY A 49 -16.77 -13.99 10.72
C GLY A 49 -15.98 -14.81 11.71
N GLN A 50 -15.64 -16.02 11.36
CA GLN A 50 -14.68 -16.81 12.14
C GLN A 50 -13.27 -16.45 11.66
N PRO A 51 -12.27 -16.39 12.58
CA PRO A 51 -10.87 -16.27 12.19
C PRO A 51 -10.45 -17.36 11.20
N CYS A 52 -9.47 -17.06 10.37
CA CYS A 52 -8.91 -18.06 9.46
C CYS A 52 -8.35 -19.27 10.21
N ARG A 53 -8.42 -20.43 9.60
CA ARG A 53 -7.61 -21.58 10.00
C ARG A 53 -6.21 -21.36 9.45
N THR A 54 -5.27 -21.09 10.34
CA THR A 54 -3.89 -20.85 9.92
C THR A 54 -3.10 -22.14 9.86
N GLU A 55 -2.30 -22.26 8.81
CA GLU A 55 -1.34 -23.35 8.63
C GLU A 55 -0.08 -23.12 9.46
N GLN A 56 0.65 -24.21 9.70
CA GLN A 56 1.93 -24.11 10.40
C GLN A 56 2.97 -23.42 9.51
N ALA A 57 3.67 -22.44 10.04
CA ALA A 57 4.77 -21.78 9.34
C ALA A 57 5.84 -22.80 8.90
N PRO A 58 6.59 -22.51 7.82
CA PRO A 58 7.68 -23.38 7.36
C PRO A 58 8.68 -23.65 8.49
N ALA A 59 9.19 -24.88 8.58
CA ALA A 59 10.25 -25.20 9.52
C ALA A 59 11.52 -24.40 9.17
N VAL A 60 12.09 -23.71 10.14
CA VAL A 60 13.36 -23.00 9.96
C VAL A 60 14.49 -24.03 9.96
N THR A 61 14.92 -24.47 8.77
CA THR A 61 16.01 -25.40 8.57
C THR A 61 17.27 -24.66 8.12
N GLY A 62 18.08 -24.20 9.06
CA GLY A 62 19.36 -23.51 8.78
C GLY A 62 19.28 -21.98 8.90
N PRO A 63 20.44 -21.29 8.87
CA PRO A 63 20.51 -19.84 8.93
C PRO A 63 19.89 -19.22 7.67
N ALA A 64 19.12 -18.15 7.84
CA ALA A 64 18.71 -17.33 6.71
C ALA A 64 19.96 -16.80 5.99
N THR A 65 19.94 -16.86 4.66
CA THR A 65 20.97 -16.21 3.84
C THR A 65 20.70 -14.70 3.88
N THR A 66 21.13 -14.04 4.93
CA THR A 66 21.16 -12.57 4.94
C THR A 66 22.44 -12.16 4.23
N SER A 67 22.32 -11.48 3.11
CA SER A 67 23.44 -10.76 2.50
C SER A 67 23.83 -9.63 3.46
N LYS A 68 24.77 -9.90 4.36
CA LYS A 68 25.33 -8.84 5.21
C LYS A 68 25.90 -7.78 4.28
N ARG A 69 25.25 -6.64 4.25
CA ARG A 69 25.85 -5.44 3.72
C ARG A 69 27.20 -5.25 4.39
N ALA A 70 28.26 -5.07 3.61
CA ALA A 70 29.56 -4.76 4.18
C ALA A 70 29.41 -3.43 4.94
N ASP A 71 29.86 -3.42 6.22
CA ASP A 71 29.98 -2.21 7.03
C ASP A 71 31.14 -1.32 6.51
N ALA A 72 31.09 -1.01 5.20
CA ALA A 72 32.08 -0.11 4.60
C ALA A 72 31.72 1.33 5.00
N PRO A 73 32.72 2.13 5.41
CA PRO A 73 32.45 3.54 5.72
C PRO A 73 31.85 4.26 4.52
N ALA A 74 30.93 5.19 4.80
CA ALA A 74 30.31 6.01 3.77
C ALA A 74 31.40 6.74 2.97
N PRO A 75 31.37 6.75 1.63
CA PRO A 75 32.36 7.45 0.82
C PRO A 75 32.16 8.95 0.91
N ASP A 76 33.21 9.71 0.62
CA ASP A 76 33.12 11.15 0.41
C ASP A 76 32.37 11.45 -0.90
N ALA A 77 31.21 12.09 -0.81
CA ALA A 77 30.40 12.53 -1.93
C ALA A 77 30.29 14.08 -2.03
N SER A 78 31.24 14.80 -1.41
CA SER A 78 31.25 16.27 -1.38
C SER A 78 31.34 16.96 -2.74
N ARG A 79 31.54 16.20 -3.81
CA ARG A 79 31.53 16.69 -5.20
C ARG A 79 30.24 16.38 -5.95
N LEU A 80 29.35 15.58 -5.37
CA LEU A 80 28.13 15.21 -6.03
C LEU A 80 27.04 16.28 -5.85
N ARG A 81 26.43 16.66 -6.95
CA ARG A 81 25.21 17.48 -7.00
C ARG A 81 24.08 16.58 -7.47
N VAL A 82 23.13 16.28 -6.60
CA VAL A 82 22.09 15.29 -6.85
C VAL A 82 20.76 15.96 -7.18
N GLY A 83 20.21 15.63 -8.35
CA GLY A 83 18.86 16.06 -8.75
C GLY A 83 17.85 14.95 -8.51
N LEU A 84 16.70 15.27 -7.92
CA LEU A 84 15.52 14.41 -7.86
C LEU A 84 14.41 14.97 -8.73
N ALA A 85 13.81 14.11 -9.55
CA ALA A 85 12.56 14.38 -10.24
C ALA A 85 11.50 13.46 -9.63
N PHE A 86 10.62 14.03 -8.80
CA PHE A 86 9.60 13.27 -8.07
C PHE A 86 8.48 12.76 -8.96
N ASP A 87 7.91 11.63 -8.56
CA ASP A 87 6.63 11.17 -9.06
C ASP A 87 5.48 12.02 -8.47
N ILE A 88 4.29 11.76 -8.95
CA ILE A 88 3.07 12.42 -8.50
C ILE A 88 2.92 12.26 -6.97
N GLY A 89 2.59 13.34 -6.30
CA GLY A 89 2.51 13.38 -4.84
C GLY A 89 3.65 14.16 -4.20
N GLY A 90 4.87 14.07 -4.75
CA GLY A 90 6.02 14.76 -4.19
C GLY A 90 6.28 14.44 -2.72
N ARG A 91 6.97 15.33 -2.01
CA ARG A 91 7.18 15.21 -0.55
C ARG A 91 5.85 15.22 0.20
N GLY A 92 5.77 14.40 1.25
CA GLY A 92 4.63 14.36 2.16
C GLY A 92 3.61 13.29 1.83
N ASP A 93 3.95 12.33 0.95
CA ASP A 93 3.11 11.17 0.66
C ASP A 93 3.11 10.10 1.77
N ALA A 94 4.00 10.23 2.77
CA ALA A 94 4.26 9.28 3.84
C ALA A 94 4.63 7.86 3.34
N SER A 95 5.09 7.73 2.10
CA SER A 95 5.29 6.48 1.39
C SER A 95 6.52 6.55 0.49
N PHE A 96 6.34 6.49 -0.82
CA PHE A 96 7.32 6.30 -1.87
C PHE A 96 8.30 7.47 -2.04
N ASN A 97 7.76 8.70 -2.23
CA ASN A 97 8.61 9.88 -2.40
C ASN A 97 9.36 10.22 -1.11
N ASP A 98 8.70 10.13 0.05
CA ASP A 98 9.33 10.39 1.35
C ASP A 98 10.44 9.36 1.64
N ALA A 99 10.32 8.10 1.22
CA ALA A 99 11.37 7.10 1.33
C ALA A 99 12.60 7.45 0.47
N THR A 100 12.37 7.99 -0.75
CA THR A 100 13.46 8.49 -1.62
C THR A 100 14.21 9.64 -0.95
N VAL A 101 13.47 10.58 -0.37
CA VAL A 101 14.02 11.73 0.37
C VAL A 101 14.84 11.26 1.57
N ALA A 102 14.36 10.27 2.32
CA ALA A 102 15.10 9.73 3.46
C ALA A 102 16.48 9.19 3.04
N GLY A 103 16.58 8.52 1.90
CA GLY A 103 17.84 8.07 1.33
C GLY A 103 18.78 9.22 0.92
N LEU A 104 18.21 10.27 0.32
CA LEU A 104 18.97 11.46 -0.06
C LEU A 104 19.49 12.24 1.16
N GLU A 105 18.66 12.47 2.16
CA GLU A 105 19.06 13.19 3.38
C GLU A 105 20.08 12.39 4.19
N ARG A 106 19.96 11.06 4.21
CA ARG A 106 20.97 10.19 4.78
C ARG A 106 22.30 10.33 4.05
N ALA A 107 22.30 10.29 2.71
CA ALA A 107 23.50 10.48 1.91
C ALA A 107 24.13 11.86 2.12
N LYS A 108 23.31 12.89 2.24
CA LYS A 108 23.76 14.26 2.54
C LYS A 108 24.44 14.34 3.90
N SER A 109 23.90 13.70 4.93
CA SER A 109 24.45 13.73 6.28
C SER A 109 25.70 12.85 6.44
N GLU A 110 25.73 11.66 5.82
CA GLU A 110 26.80 10.68 6.02
C GLU A 110 27.93 10.78 4.98
N MET A 111 27.62 11.25 3.76
CA MET A 111 28.61 11.36 2.65
C MET A 111 28.93 12.80 2.26
N GLY A 112 28.21 13.80 2.78
CA GLY A 112 28.49 15.22 2.57
C GLY A 112 28.21 15.71 1.16
N LEU A 113 27.02 15.43 0.57
CA LEU A 113 26.64 15.89 -0.76
C LEU A 113 26.81 17.40 -0.93
N ALA A 114 27.36 17.85 -2.08
CA ALA A 114 27.59 19.28 -2.36
C ALA A 114 26.29 20.08 -2.45
N GLU A 115 25.32 19.54 -3.18
CA GLU A 115 24.05 20.21 -3.47
C GLU A 115 22.97 19.21 -3.80
N THR A 116 21.73 19.50 -3.44
CA THR A 116 20.55 18.73 -3.83
C THR A 116 19.49 19.63 -4.42
N LYS A 117 18.81 19.18 -5.47
CA LYS A 117 17.67 19.89 -6.07
C LYS A 117 16.54 18.91 -6.32
N GLU A 118 15.36 19.29 -5.94
CA GLU A 118 14.14 18.49 -6.07
C GLU A 118 13.15 19.23 -6.96
N LEU A 119 12.50 18.49 -7.86
CA LEU A 119 11.49 19.01 -8.76
C LEU A 119 10.26 18.11 -8.69
N ASP A 120 9.11 18.71 -8.39
CA ASP A 120 7.85 18.00 -8.24
C ASP A 120 7.16 17.73 -9.58
N ALA A 121 6.42 16.62 -9.65
CA ALA A 121 5.49 16.33 -10.74
C ALA A 121 4.14 17.01 -10.49
N ALA A 122 3.52 17.50 -11.55
CA ALA A 122 2.16 18.01 -11.49
C ALA A 122 1.15 16.90 -11.81
N ALA A 123 -0.02 16.94 -11.16
CA ALA A 123 -1.10 16.00 -11.45
C ALA A 123 -1.54 16.10 -12.92
N GLY A 124 -1.59 14.96 -13.63
CA GLY A 124 -2.02 14.92 -15.03
C GLY A 124 -1.06 15.60 -16.01
N GLU A 125 0.19 15.83 -15.63
CA GLU A 125 1.18 16.45 -16.52
C GLU A 125 1.47 15.57 -17.74
N PRO A 126 1.71 16.18 -18.91
CA PRO A 126 2.09 15.46 -20.10
C PRO A 126 3.54 14.94 -20.03
N GLU A 127 3.88 13.96 -20.85
CA GLU A 127 5.19 13.30 -20.86
C GLU A 127 6.36 14.28 -21.11
N ASP A 128 6.15 15.31 -21.94
CA ASP A 128 7.16 16.33 -22.23
C ASP A 128 7.51 17.20 -20.99
N ALA A 129 6.61 17.33 -20.02
CA ALA A 129 6.90 18.01 -18.76
C ALA A 129 7.93 17.21 -17.94
N LYS A 130 7.80 15.89 -17.87
CA LYS A 130 8.77 15.00 -17.21
C LYS A 130 10.13 15.08 -17.89
N GLN A 131 10.16 14.99 -19.24
CA GLN A 131 11.40 15.15 -20.02
C GLN A 131 12.05 16.50 -19.78
N THR A 132 11.26 17.58 -19.74
CA THR A 132 11.75 18.95 -19.49
C THR A 132 12.42 19.02 -18.10
N ARG A 133 11.83 18.41 -17.11
CA ARG A 133 12.35 18.36 -15.72
C ARG A 133 13.70 17.61 -15.67
N LEU A 134 13.81 16.45 -16.31
CA LEU A 134 15.07 15.71 -16.37
C LEU A 134 16.15 16.50 -17.11
N ARG A 135 15.82 17.12 -18.27
CA ARG A 135 16.75 17.98 -19.02
C ARG A 135 17.18 19.20 -18.20
N GLN A 136 16.28 19.79 -17.41
CA GLN A 136 16.59 20.91 -16.54
C GLN A 136 17.66 20.52 -15.53
N LEU A 137 17.46 19.43 -14.79
CA LEU A 137 18.45 18.96 -13.82
C LEU A 137 19.81 18.68 -14.45
N ALA A 138 19.83 17.96 -15.58
CA ALA A 138 21.06 17.63 -16.29
C ALA A 138 21.80 18.87 -16.82
N ARG A 139 21.08 19.84 -17.42
CA ARG A 139 21.67 21.11 -17.92
C ARG A 139 22.21 22.01 -16.81
N GLU A 140 21.61 21.97 -15.64
CA GLU A 140 22.09 22.71 -14.45
C GLU A 140 23.30 22.01 -13.78
N GLY A 141 23.74 20.87 -14.34
CA GLY A 141 24.93 20.13 -13.90
C GLY A 141 24.69 19.26 -12.68
N PHE A 142 23.45 18.86 -12.38
CA PHE A 142 23.18 17.81 -11.41
C PHE A 142 23.61 16.47 -11.99
N ASN A 143 24.44 15.75 -11.24
CA ASN A 143 24.95 14.44 -11.58
C ASN A 143 25.29 13.68 -10.30
N PRO A 144 24.51 12.63 -9.93
CA PRO A 144 23.45 12.01 -10.73
C PRO A 144 22.10 12.74 -10.69
N VAL A 145 21.22 12.36 -11.64
CA VAL A 145 19.78 12.67 -11.65
C VAL A 145 18.99 11.40 -11.34
N ILE A 146 18.15 11.44 -10.32
CA ILE A 146 17.29 10.33 -9.91
C ILE A 146 15.86 10.64 -10.35
N ALA A 147 15.31 9.81 -11.24
CA ALA A 147 13.92 9.81 -11.64
C ALA A 147 13.15 8.87 -10.69
N VAL A 148 12.20 9.43 -9.95
CA VAL A 148 11.47 8.73 -8.92
C VAL A 148 10.18 8.17 -9.50
N GLY A 149 10.12 6.84 -9.65
CA GLY A 149 8.94 6.13 -10.11
C GLY A 149 8.95 5.72 -11.59
N TYR A 150 8.31 4.59 -11.85
CA TYR A 150 8.21 3.97 -13.18
C TYR A 150 7.59 4.90 -14.25
N ALA A 151 6.80 5.90 -13.82
CA ALA A 151 6.20 6.89 -14.72
C ALA A 151 7.24 7.73 -15.50
N TYR A 152 8.50 7.70 -15.10
CA TYR A 152 9.60 8.36 -15.80
C TYR A 152 10.29 7.47 -16.85
N ALA A 153 9.93 6.19 -16.99
CA ALA A 153 10.67 5.26 -17.84
C ALA A 153 10.86 5.77 -19.28
N ASP A 154 9.78 6.22 -19.91
CA ASP A 154 9.86 6.71 -21.30
C ASP A 154 10.62 8.04 -21.40
N SER A 155 10.47 8.91 -20.41
CA SER A 155 11.25 10.15 -20.33
C SER A 155 12.75 9.89 -20.15
N VAL A 156 13.15 8.94 -19.30
CA VAL A 156 14.56 8.56 -19.11
C VAL A 156 15.15 7.96 -20.37
N LYS A 157 14.42 7.07 -21.08
CA LYS A 157 14.85 6.49 -22.38
C LYS A 157 15.16 7.56 -23.43
N VAL A 158 14.40 8.66 -23.42
CA VAL A 158 14.60 9.77 -24.37
C VAL A 158 15.73 10.69 -23.90
N VAL A 159 15.74 11.07 -22.62
CA VAL A 159 16.61 12.16 -22.12
C VAL A 159 18.02 11.67 -21.77
N ALA A 160 18.18 10.48 -21.20
CA ALA A 160 19.50 10.01 -20.76
C ALA A 160 20.55 9.95 -21.90
N PRO A 161 20.21 9.50 -23.13
CA PRO A 161 21.15 9.55 -24.26
C PRO A 161 21.58 10.96 -24.68
N GLU A 162 20.76 11.99 -24.40
CA GLU A 162 21.12 13.38 -24.70
C GLU A 162 22.25 13.91 -23.78
N PHE A 163 22.46 13.27 -22.63
CA PHE A 163 23.43 13.67 -21.61
C PHE A 163 24.36 12.51 -21.20
N PRO A 164 25.22 12.02 -22.10
CA PRO A 164 26.02 10.82 -21.84
C PRO A 164 27.02 10.99 -20.66
N GLY A 165 27.32 12.22 -20.26
CA GLY A 165 28.16 12.53 -19.08
C GLY A 165 27.39 12.58 -17.75
N THR A 166 26.06 12.56 -17.78
CA THR A 166 25.22 12.56 -16.58
C THR A 166 24.76 11.14 -16.29
N LYS A 167 24.89 10.70 -15.05
CA LYS A 167 24.34 9.43 -14.56
C LYS A 167 22.87 9.64 -14.19
N PHE A 168 22.04 8.73 -14.65
CA PHE A 168 20.62 8.69 -14.28
C PHE A 168 20.36 7.44 -13.44
N ALA A 169 19.47 7.54 -12.45
CA ALA A 169 18.84 6.39 -11.84
C ALA A 169 17.33 6.45 -12.10
N LEU A 170 16.72 5.30 -12.31
CA LEU A 170 15.27 5.15 -12.38
C LEU A 170 14.82 4.18 -11.29
N ILE A 171 13.87 4.61 -10.47
CA ILE A 171 13.27 3.77 -9.43
C ILE A 171 12.02 3.09 -10.01
N ASP A 172 11.87 1.79 -9.73
CA ASP A 172 10.70 0.95 -10.04
C ASP A 172 10.48 0.54 -11.50
N GLU A 173 11.44 0.80 -12.37
CA GLU A 173 11.36 0.27 -13.73
C GLU A 173 12.75 -0.08 -14.25
N GLU A 174 12.83 -1.14 -15.04
CA GLU A 174 14.08 -1.62 -15.64
C GLU A 174 14.27 -1.01 -17.03
N ILE A 175 15.45 -0.43 -17.27
CA ILE A 175 15.87 0.08 -18.56
C ILE A 175 17.18 -0.57 -18.95
N ASP A 176 17.14 -1.33 -20.03
CA ASP A 176 18.31 -1.95 -20.63
C ASP A 176 18.90 -1.13 -21.77
N GLY A 177 20.21 -1.31 -22.01
CA GLY A 177 20.88 -0.81 -23.20
C GLY A 177 21.22 0.68 -23.19
N ILE A 178 21.00 1.41 -22.09
CA ILE A 178 21.39 2.81 -21.94
C ILE A 178 22.51 2.92 -20.89
N PRO A 179 23.78 3.12 -21.31
CA PRO A 179 24.93 2.94 -20.42
C PRO A 179 25.00 3.86 -19.19
N ASN A 180 24.34 5.00 -19.25
CA ASN A 180 24.33 5.98 -18.16
C ASN A 180 23.06 5.93 -17.32
N VAL A 181 22.25 4.86 -17.45
CA VAL A 181 21.06 4.61 -16.61
C VAL A 181 21.30 3.43 -15.70
N THR A 182 20.95 3.59 -14.43
CA THR A 182 20.92 2.52 -13.42
C THR A 182 19.49 2.33 -12.95
N SER A 183 18.94 1.12 -13.08
CA SER A 183 17.62 0.77 -12.59
C SER A 183 17.69 0.33 -11.13
N LEU A 184 16.81 0.89 -10.30
CA LEU A 184 16.67 0.54 -8.88
C LEU A 184 15.32 -0.16 -8.71
N VAL A 185 15.31 -1.49 -8.91
CA VAL A 185 14.09 -2.32 -8.88
C VAL A 185 14.07 -3.23 -7.68
N PHE A 186 12.86 -3.60 -7.24
CA PHE A 186 12.63 -4.34 -6.01
C PHE A 186 11.86 -5.63 -6.27
N ALA A 187 11.95 -6.54 -5.30
CA ALA A 187 11.13 -7.74 -5.23
C ALA A 187 9.91 -7.49 -4.34
N GLU A 188 9.00 -6.62 -4.80
CA GLU A 188 7.83 -6.17 -4.05
C GLU A 188 6.95 -7.33 -3.62
N GLU A 189 6.86 -8.36 -4.46
CA GLU A 189 6.12 -9.59 -4.20
C GLU A 189 6.61 -10.30 -2.93
N GLN A 190 7.92 -10.26 -2.66
CA GLN A 190 8.49 -10.95 -1.50
C GLN A 190 8.12 -10.23 -0.18
N GLY A 191 8.20 -8.90 -0.15
CA GLY A 191 7.82 -8.12 1.03
C GLY A 191 6.31 -8.19 1.27
N SER A 192 5.52 -8.11 0.20
CA SER A 192 4.06 -8.20 0.26
C SER A 192 3.58 -9.59 0.71
N PHE A 193 4.32 -10.65 0.40
CA PHE A 193 4.04 -12.00 0.91
C PHE A 193 4.03 -12.00 2.45
N LEU A 194 5.02 -11.38 3.10
CA LEU A 194 5.11 -11.37 4.56
C LEU A 194 3.92 -10.65 5.20
N VAL A 195 3.50 -9.52 4.64
CA VAL A 195 2.34 -8.80 5.18
C VAL A 195 1.01 -9.50 4.83
N GLY A 196 0.97 -10.30 3.77
CA GLY A 196 -0.13 -11.22 3.47
C GLY A 196 -0.29 -12.30 4.55
N VAL A 197 0.83 -12.93 4.96
CA VAL A 197 0.87 -13.87 6.10
C VAL A 197 0.32 -13.18 7.37
N ILE A 198 0.82 -11.99 7.68
CA ILE A 198 0.38 -11.23 8.85
C ILE A 198 -1.11 -10.91 8.79
N ALA A 199 -1.62 -10.46 7.63
CA ALA A 199 -3.03 -10.14 7.43
C ALA A 199 -3.94 -11.34 7.71
N ALA A 200 -3.59 -12.51 7.17
CA ALA A 200 -4.36 -13.74 7.38
C ALA A 200 -4.42 -14.16 8.85
N HIS A 201 -3.31 -14.01 9.59
CA HIS A 201 -3.27 -14.31 11.02
C HIS A 201 -4.04 -13.30 11.87
N LYS A 202 -4.08 -12.02 11.48
CA LYS A 202 -4.75 -10.95 12.24
C LYS A 202 -6.24 -10.84 11.92
N SER A 203 -6.68 -11.36 10.77
CA SER A 203 -8.09 -11.30 10.39
C SER A 203 -8.98 -12.08 11.33
N ARG A 204 -10.02 -11.45 11.81
CA ARG A 204 -11.08 -12.01 12.67
C ARG A 204 -12.24 -12.57 11.86
N THR A 205 -12.35 -12.17 10.60
CA THR A 205 -13.46 -12.55 9.70
C THR A 205 -13.03 -13.51 8.59
N CYS A 206 -11.72 -13.84 8.53
CA CYS A 206 -11.10 -14.55 7.42
C CYS A 206 -11.39 -13.91 6.05
N SER A 207 -11.44 -12.57 6.04
CA SER A 207 -11.64 -11.77 4.86
C SER A 207 -10.74 -10.54 4.94
N ILE A 208 -9.89 -10.36 3.95
CA ILE A 208 -8.89 -9.29 3.90
C ILE A 208 -9.01 -8.54 2.59
N GLY A 209 -8.49 -7.32 2.52
CA GLY A 209 -8.54 -6.46 1.35
C GLY A 209 -7.16 -6.05 0.85
N PHE A 210 -7.04 -5.85 -0.46
CA PHE A 210 -5.94 -5.17 -1.12
C PHE A 210 -6.46 -3.98 -1.91
N VAL A 211 -5.81 -2.82 -1.76
CA VAL A 211 -6.13 -1.61 -2.51
C VAL A 211 -4.89 -1.14 -3.27
N GLY A 212 -4.87 -1.33 -4.58
CA GLY A 212 -3.84 -0.81 -5.47
C GLY A 212 -4.17 0.60 -5.96
N GLY A 213 -3.17 1.49 -6.07
CA GLY A 213 -3.37 2.84 -6.59
C GLY A 213 -3.74 2.83 -8.08
N VAL A 214 -2.89 2.24 -8.90
CA VAL A 214 -3.06 2.14 -10.36
C VAL A 214 -2.85 0.70 -10.79
N GLU A 215 -3.71 0.17 -11.65
CA GLU A 215 -3.60 -1.19 -12.16
C GLU A 215 -2.44 -1.32 -13.16
N THR A 216 -1.26 -1.65 -12.67
CA THR A 216 -0.02 -1.80 -13.46
C THR A 216 0.72 -3.07 -13.06
N PRO A 217 1.61 -3.59 -13.91
CA PRO A 217 2.44 -4.75 -13.56
C PRO A 217 3.25 -4.56 -12.28
N LEU A 218 3.70 -3.33 -11.98
CA LEU A 218 4.39 -3.03 -10.73
C LEU A 218 3.48 -3.23 -9.51
N ILE A 219 2.29 -2.64 -9.53
CA ILE A 219 1.36 -2.74 -8.38
C ILE A 219 0.77 -4.15 -8.28
N GLN A 220 0.68 -4.88 -9.39
CA GLN A 220 0.31 -6.29 -9.40
C GLN A 220 1.33 -7.19 -8.68
N LYS A 221 2.63 -6.83 -8.60
CA LYS A 221 3.59 -7.57 -7.76
C LYS A 221 3.23 -7.50 -6.27
N PHE A 222 2.79 -6.34 -5.79
CA PHE A 222 2.33 -6.18 -4.40
C PHE A 222 1.09 -7.05 -4.12
N GLN A 223 0.11 -7.02 -5.03
CA GLN A 223 -1.08 -7.88 -4.97
C GLN A 223 -0.68 -9.36 -4.94
N ALA A 224 0.12 -9.78 -5.93
CA ALA A 224 0.52 -11.17 -6.10
C ALA A 224 1.21 -11.73 -4.84
N GLY A 225 2.16 -10.98 -4.29
CA GLY A 225 2.82 -11.36 -3.06
C GLY A 225 1.86 -11.46 -1.88
N PHE A 226 1.03 -10.43 -1.68
CA PHE A 226 0.04 -10.39 -0.61
C PHE A 226 -0.92 -11.59 -0.65
N GLU A 227 -1.49 -11.87 -1.83
CA GLU A 227 -2.41 -13.00 -2.00
C GLU A 227 -1.75 -14.34 -1.76
N GLN A 228 -0.53 -14.54 -2.27
CA GLN A 228 0.22 -15.78 -2.06
C GLN A 228 0.58 -15.98 -0.59
N GLY A 229 1.04 -14.94 0.10
CA GLY A 229 1.37 -15.00 1.52
C GLY A 229 0.15 -15.29 2.39
N ALA A 230 -0.96 -14.62 2.12
CA ALA A 230 -2.21 -14.85 2.83
C ALA A 230 -2.71 -16.29 2.64
N LYS A 231 -2.70 -16.81 1.42
CA LYS A 231 -3.11 -18.20 1.11
C LYS A 231 -2.15 -19.23 1.67
N ALA A 232 -0.85 -18.93 1.72
CA ALA A 232 0.13 -19.82 2.34
C ALA A 232 -0.07 -19.94 3.86
N ALA A 233 -0.50 -18.85 4.51
CA ALA A 233 -0.82 -18.87 5.93
C ALA A 233 -2.23 -19.40 6.24
N ALA A 234 -3.20 -19.14 5.37
CA ALA A 234 -4.59 -19.53 5.55
C ALA A 234 -5.25 -19.81 4.19
N PRO A 235 -5.32 -21.07 3.75
CA PRO A 235 -5.86 -21.43 2.41
C PRO A 235 -7.32 -21.02 2.18
N ASP A 236 -8.11 -20.87 3.25
CA ASP A 236 -9.52 -20.49 3.22
C ASP A 236 -9.76 -18.98 3.28
N VAL A 237 -8.71 -18.15 3.36
CA VAL A 237 -8.83 -16.69 3.40
C VAL A 237 -9.48 -16.15 2.14
N ARG A 238 -10.46 -15.26 2.33
CA ARG A 238 -11.08 -14.51 1.24
C ARG A 238 -10.33 -13.21 1.05
N ILE A 239 -9.99 -12.91 -0.19
CA ILE A 239 -9.24 -11.70 -0.54
C ILE A 239 -10.08 -10.88 -1.50
N GLN A 240 -10.24 -9.61 -1.18
CA GLN A 240 -10.88 -8.62 -2.04
C GLN A 240 -9.79 -7.74 -2.62
N THR A 241 -9.79 -7.55 -3.92
CA THR A 241 -8.75 -6.80 -4.63
C THR A 241 -9.38 -5.74 -5.51
N ASP A 242 -9.01 -4.49 -5.27
CA ASP A 242 -9.49 -3.35 -6.05
C ASP A 242 -8.33 -2.40 -6.38
N TYR A 243 -8.45 -1.74 -7.53
CA TYR A 243 -7.55 -0.66 -7.95
C TYR A 243 -8.31 0.66 -8.02
N LEU A 244 -7.65 1.75 -7.61
CA LEU A 244 -8.29 3.07 -7.62
C LEU A 244 -8.46 3.59 -9.04
N THR A 245 -7.50 3.33 -9.93
CA THR A 245 -7.56 3.76 -11.33
C THR A 245 -6.97 2.69 -12.26
N PRO A 246 -7.39 2.66 -13.54
CA PRO A 246 -6.77 1.80 -14.55
C PRO A 246 -5.36 2.28 -14.92
N ALA A 247 -4.63 1.43 -15.66
CA ALA A 247 -3.33 1.77 -16.21
C ALA A 247 -3.35 3.09 -16.98
N GLY A 248 -2.34 3.94 -16.72
CA GLY A 248 -2.18 5.25 -17.35
C GLY A 248 -2.86 6.42 -16.62
N ASP A 249 -3.73 6.16 -15.66
CA ASP A 249 -4.30 7.19 -14.78
C ASP A 249 -3.61 7.19 -13.41
N PHE A 250 -2.57 7.99 -13.28
CA PHE A 250 -1.77 8.09 -12.07
C PHE A 250 -2.47 8.78 -10.89
N SER A 251 -3.67 9.36 -11.09
CA SER A 251 -4.43 10.01 -10.03
C SER A 251 -4.77 9.05 -8.87
N GLY A 252 -4.77 7.73 -9.13
CA GLY A 252 -4.96 6.71 -8.12
C GLY A 252 -3.92 6.73 -6.99
N PHE A 253 -2.76 7.38 -7.17
CA PHE A 253 -1.79 7.56 -6.10
C PHE A 253 -1.98 8.84 -5.28
N GLN A 254 -2.94 9.72 -5.65
CA GLN A 254 -3.15 11.03 -5.01
C GLN A 254 -4.62 11.31 -4.59
N ASP A 255 -5.46 10.31 -4.55
CA ASP A 255 -6.87 10.47 -4.20
C ASP A 255 -7.24 9.72 -2.90
N PRO A 256 -7.01 10.31 -1.71
CA PRO A 256 -7.41 9.70 -0.45
C PRO A 256 -8.93 9.48 -0.32
N ASN A 257 -9.76 10.28 -1.01
CA ASN A 257 -11.21 10.10 -0.96
C ASN A 257 -11.61 8.80 -1.65
N LYS A 258 -11.06 8.54 -2.82
CA LYS A 258 -11.27 7.29 -3.56
C LYS A 258 -10.69 6.09 -2.81
N GLY A 259 -9.50 6.24 -2.21
CA GLY A 259 -8.93 5.24 -1.32
C GLY A 259 -9.87 4.88 -0.17
N SER A 260 -10.48 5.88 0.47
CA SER A 260 -11.46 5.67 1.54
C SER A 260 -12.76 5.03 1.05
N GLU A 261 -13.27 5.40 -0.13
CA GLU A 261 -14.50 4.85 -0.71
C GLU A 261 -14.33 3.34 -1.01
N VAL A 262 -13.28 2.98 -1.74
CA VAL A 262 -12.98 1.59 -2.09
C VAL A 262 -12.78 0.74 -0.84
N THR A 263 -12.03 1.24 0.13
CA THR A 263 -11.80 0.53 1.40
C THR A 263 -13.09 0.28 2.16
N ARG A 264 -14.01 1.26 2.23
CA ARG A 264 -15.32 1.04 2.86
C ARG A 264 -16.10 -0.08 2.16
N GLY A 265 -16.07 -0.13 0.83
CA GLY A 265 -16.69 -1.22 0.08
C GLY A 265 -16.16 -2.60 0.49
N GLN A 266 -14.83 -2.73 0.66
CA GLN A 266 -14.21 -3.98 1.13
C GLN A 266 -14.59 -4.31 2.58
N LEU A 267 -14.62 -3.30 3.47
CA LEU A 267 -15.02 -3.49 4.87
C LEU A 267 -16.51 -3.88 4.97
N ASP A 268 -17.39 -3.25 4.19
CA ASP A 268 -18.82 -3.59 4.12
C ASP A 268 -19.05 -5.01 3.59
N ALA A 269 -18.15 -5.50 2.73
CA ALA A 269 -18.14 -6.87 2.22
C ALA A 269 -17.43 -7.86 3.16
N GLY A 270 -17.03 -7.41 4.37
CA GLY A 270 -16.56 -8.24 5.48
C GLY A 270 -15.06 -8.34 5.64
N ALA A 271 -14.25 -7.60 4.89
CA ALA A 271 -12.83 -7.46 5.17
C ALA A 271 -12.61 -6.75 6.52
N ASP A 272 -11.60 -7.16 7.27
CA ASP A 272 -11.24 -6.51 8.55
C ASP A 272 -9.75 -6.18 8.67
N VAL A 273 -8.96 -6.52 7.65
CA VAL A 273 -7.57 -6.10 7.46
C VAL A 273 -7.42 -5.66 6.01
N VAL A 274 -6.98 -4.43 5.77
CA VAL A 274 -6.77 -3.91 4.40
C VAL A 274 -5.33 -3.47 4.21
N TYR A 275 -4.67 -4.02 3.20
CA TYR A 275 -3.35 -3.62 2.74
C TYR A 275 -3.47 -2.69 1.54
N HIS A 276 -2.69 -1.62 1.48
CA HIS A 276 -2.65 -0.75 0.32
C HIS A 276 -1.27 -0.64 -0.33
N ALA A 277 -1.25 -0.52 -1.65
CA ALA A 277 -0.13 -0.09 -2.46
C ALA A 277 -0.58 1.10 -3.33
N ALA A 278 -0.86 2.24 -2.70
CA ALA A 278 -1.60 3.35 -3.30
C ALA A 278 -1.03 4.74 -2.99
N GLY A 279 0.25 4.84 -2.56
CA GLY A 279 0.90 6.10 -2.27
C GLY A 279 0.11 6.98 -1.29
N ALA A 280 -0.06 8.27 -1.59
CA ALA A 280 -0.79 9.21 -0.74
C ALA A 280 -2.28 8.87 -0.58
N SER A 281 -2.89 8.11 -1.51
CA SER A 281 -4.26 7.60 -1.40
C SER A 281 -4.43 6.65 -0.22
N GLY A 282 -3.36 6.01 0.25
CA GLY A 282 -3.33 5.16 1.45
C GLY A 282 -3.82 5.84 2.72
N LYS A 283 -3.69 7.17 2.82
CA LYS A 283 -4.28 7.93 3.92
C LYS A 283 -5.81 7.74 4.00
N GLY A 284 -6.47 7.59 2.86
CA GLY A 284 -7.90 7.28 2.80
C GLY A 284 -8.22 5.87 3.27
N VAL A 285 -7.34 4.91 2.98
CA VAL A 285 -7.46 3.53 3.48
C VAL A 285 -7.40 3.52 5.01
N PHE A 286 -6.44 4.20 5.61
CA PHE A 286 -6.32 4.33 7.05
C PHE A 286 -7.53 5.02 7.69
N ALA A 287 -8.05 6.07 7.03
CA ALA A 287 -9.23 6.79 7.52
C ALA A 287 -10.48 5.89 7.52
N ALA A 288 -10.69 5.08 6.47
CA ALA A 288 -11.79 4.15 6.40
C ALA A 288 -11.66 3.03 7.44
N ALA A 289 -10.47 2.45 7.60
CA ALA A 289 -10.21 1.42 8.61
C ALA A 289 -10.46 1.94 10.03
N ALA A 290 -10.00 3.17 10.33
CA ALA A 290 -10.23 3.81 11.63
C ALA A 290 -11.73 4.05 11.92
N GLY A 291 -12.51 4.39 10.89
CA GLY A 291 -13.95 4.59 11.01
C GLY A 291 -14.76 3.31 11.23
N ALA A 292 -14.18 2.13 10.95
CA ALA A 292 -14.85 0.83 11.04
C ALA A 292 -14.23 -0.12 12.08
N ASP A 293 -13.31 0.37 12.93
CA ASP A 293 -12.55 -0.46 13.88
C ASP A 293 -11.86 -1.67 13.19
N ALA A 294 -11.39 -1.45 11.97
CA ALA A 294 -10.65 -2.42 11.19
C ALA A 294 -9.14 -2.14 11.24
N MET A 295 -8.37 -3.08 10.75
CA MET A 295 -6.91 -2.99 10.70
C MET A 295 -6.43 -2.59 9.31
N ALA A 296 -5.30 -1.89 9.25
CA ALA A 296 -4.68 -1.52 7.99
C ALA A 296 -3.19 -1.86 7.96
N ILE A 297 -2.69 -2.11 6.77
CA ILE A 297 -1.28 -2.37 6.51
C ILE A 297 -0.76 -1.30 5.55
N GLY A 298 0.32 -0.64 5.94
CA GLY A 298 0.99 0.39 5.16
C GLY A 298 1.97 -0.15 4.12
N VAL A 299 2.59 0.75 3.36
CA VAL A 299 3.50 0.43 2.25
C VAL A 299 4.69 1.38 2.18
N ASP A 300 5.78 0.93 1.58
CA ASP A 300 7.06 1.60 1.31
C ASP A 300 7.80 2.01 2.59
N SER A 301 7.26 2.96 3.31
CA SER A 301 7.79 3.48 4.57
C SER A 301 7.12 2.83 5.78
N ASP A 302 7.75 2.94 6.95
CA ASP A 302 7.09 2.62 8.21
C ASP A 302 6.04 3.67 8.54
N GLN A 303 4.81 3.46 8.04
CA GLN A 303 3.74 4.44 8.13
C GLN A 303 3.18 4.62 9.55
N TYR A 304 3.47 3.69 10.47
CA TYR A 304 3.12 3.85 11.89
C TYR A 304 3.80 5.08 12.51
N VAL A 305 5.03 5.38 12.11
CA VAL A 305 5.81 6.51 12.65
C VAL A 305 5.78 7.76 11.79
N GLN A 306 5.10 7.73 10.63
CA GLN A 306 5.03 8.88 9.73
C GLN A 306 4.10 9.98 10.28
N PRO A 307 4.59 11.24 10.39
CA PRO A 307 3.81 12.34 10.97
C PRO A 307 2.48 12.61 10.24
N ASN A 308 2.47 12.44 8.90
CA ASN A 308 1.33 12.79 8.03
C ASN A 308 0.12 11.87 8.23
N VAL A 309 0.33 10.70 8.83
CA VAL A 309 -0.70 9.70 9.11
C VAL A 309 -0.77 9.31 10.58
N ALA A 310 -0.08 10.05 11.46
CA ALA A 310 0.03 9.76 12.90
C ALA A 310 -1.33 9.60 13.61
N GLN A 311 -2.38 10.30 13.14
CA GLN A 311 -3.73 10.16 13.68
C GLN A 311 -4.36 8.78 13.43
N TYR A 312 -3.82 7.99 12.53
CA TYR A 312 -4.29 6.64 12.16
C TYR A 312 -3.41 5.52 12.70
N LYS A 313 -2.36 5.82 13.46
CA LYS A 313 -1.41 4.81 13.98
C LYS A 313 -2.08 3.64 14.70
N ASP A 314 -3.26 3.88 15.32
CA ASP A 314 -3.96 2.86 16.10
C ASP A 314 -4.56 1.75 15.21
N VAL A 315 -4.79 1.98 13.94
CA VAL A 315 -5.24 0.96 12.97
C VAL A 315 -4.11 0.40 12.11
N ILE A 316 -2.96 1.06 12.03
CA ILE A 316 -1.80 0.55 11.29
C ILE A 316 -1.14 -0.54 12.11
N ILE A 317 -1.22 -1.80 11.66
CA ILE A 317 -0.66 -2.94 12.38
C ILE A 317 0.78 -3.26 11.97
N THR A 318 1.13 -2.99 10.72
CA THR A 318 2.47 -3.12 10.13
C THR A 318 2.52 -2.29 8.85
N SER A 319 3.68 -2.21 8.22
CA SER A 319 3.87 -1.71 6.85
C SER A 319 4.76 -2.67 6.08
N MET A 320 4.45 -2.94 4.82
CA MET A 320 5.41 -3.56 3.91
C MET A 320 6.49 -2.52 3.60
N LEU A 321 7.68 -2.75 4.09
CA LEU A 321 8.80 -1.84 3.89
C LEU A 321 9.47 -2.12 2.55
N LYS A 322 9.54 -1.10 1.71
CA LYS A 322 10.33 -1.07 0.49
C LYS A 322 11.44 -0.03 0.70
N ARG A 323 12.64 -0.51 0.94
CA ARG A 323 13.77 0.28 1.41
C ARG A 323 14.39 1.10 0.28
N ILE A 324 13.59 2.01 -0.28
CA ILE A 324 14.04 2.96 -1.31
C ILE A 324 15.13 3.87 -0.73
N ASP A 325 15.03 4.22 0.54
CA ASP A 325 16.05 4.94 1.29
C ASP A 325 17.43 4.25 1.21
N LEU A 326 17.41 2.92 1.29
CA LEU A 326 18.58 2.07 1.17
C LEU A 326 19.12 2.08 -0.26
N ALA A 327 18.26 1.88 -1.25
CA ALA A 327 18.65 1.80 -2.66
C ALA A 327 19.23 3.13 -3.16
N VAL A 328 18.64 4.26 -2.77
CA VAL A 328 19.13 5.60 -3.11
C VAL A 328 20.50 5.85 -2.44
N PHE A 329 20.63 5.52 -1.16
CA PHE A 329 21.92 5.66 -0.46
C PHE A 329 23.03 4.81 -1.11
N ASP A 330 22.73 3.55 -1.44
CA ASP A 330 23.68 2.63 -2.07
C ASP A 330 24.08 3.08 -3.46
N TYR A 331 23.11 3.53 -4.26
CA TYR A 331 23.36 4.10 -5.58
C TYR A 331 24.28 5.32 -5.48
N LEU A 332 24.00 6.26 -4.59
CA LEU A 332 24.83 7.46 -4.41
C LEU A 332 26.23 7.10 -3.90
N ALA A 333 26.35 6.11 -3.02
CA ALA A 333 27.64 5.59 -2.57
C ALA A 333 28.42 4.93 -3.72
N ALA A 334 27.77 4.18 -4.58
CA ALA A 334 28.36 3.57 -5.77
C ALA A 334 28.82 4.64 -6.77
N VAL A 335 28.05 5.68 -6.99
CA VAL A 335 28.41 6.84 -7.83
C VAL A 335 29.65 7.55 -7.25
N ALA A 336 29.70 7.79 -5.94
CA ALA A 336 30.82 8.46 -5.29
C ALA A 336 32.11 7.64 -5.37
N ARG A 337 32.02 6.29 -5.31
CA ARG A 337 33.15 5.38 -5.49
C ARG A 337 33.55 5.19 -6.96
N GLY A 338 32.69 5.59 -7.91
CA GLY A 338 32.90 5.33 -9.33
C GLY A 338 32.67 3.88 -9.74
N ASP A 339 31.99 3.10 -8.94
CA ASP A 339 31.72 1.67 -9.16
C ASP A 339 30.22 1.36 -9.04
N LEU A 340 29.51 1.45 -10.16
CA LEU A 340 28.07 1.13 -10.23
C LEU A 340 27.78 -0.38 -10.20
N SER A 341 28.79 -1.23 -10.37
CA SER A 341 28.62 -2.69 -10.26
C SER A 341 28.29 -3.13 -8.82
N ALA A 342 28.52 -2.25 -7.85
CA ALA A 342 28.15 -2.46 -6.45
C ALA A 342 26.64 -2.30 -6.19
N VAL A 343 25.89 -1.72 -7.12
CA VAL A 343 24.41 -1.66 -7.01
C VAL A 343 23.84 -3.02 -7.37
N PRO A 344 23.04 -3.63 -6.50
CA PRO A 344 22.46 -4.94 -6.81
C PRO A 344 21.48 -4.84 -7.98
N PRO A 345 21.36 -5.89 -8.80
CA PRO A 345 20.42 -5.91 -9.94
C PRO A 345 18.96 -5.86 -9.50
N LYS A 346 18.66 -6.31 -8.29
CA LYS A 346 17.34 -6.24 -7.67
C LYS A 346 17.52 -6.16 -6.15
N PHE A 347 16.75 -5.29 -5.54
CA PHE A 347 16.67 -5.13 -4.09
C PHE A 347 15.60 -6.08 -3.54
N ASP A 348 15.99 -7.11 -2.80
CA ASP A 348 15.13 -8.20 -2.38
C ASP A 348 15.11 -8.44 -0.85
N LEU A 349 14.39 -9.48 -0.45
CA LEU A 349 14.21 -9.86 0.94
C LEU A 349 15.50 -10.35 1.60
N SER A 350 16.46 -10.94 0.83
CA SER A 350 17.70 -11.47 1.37
C SER A 350 18.65 -10.38 1.91
N MET A 351 18.47 -9.15 1.42
CA MET A 351 19.24 -7.98 1.88
C MET A 351 18.39 -7.00 2.72
N ASP A 352 17.24 -7.42 3.18
CA ASP A 352 16.28 -6.57 3.92
C ASP A 352 15.81 -5.32 3.14
N ALA A 353 15.91 -5.36 1.82
CA ALA A 353 15.48 -4.26 0.96
C ALA A 353 13.96 -4.22 0.77
N VAL A 354 13.29 -5.34 0.96
CA VAL A 354 11.84 -5.45 1.18
C VAL A 354 11.64 -6.28 2.45
N THR A 355 10.72 -5.87 3.33
CA THR A 355 10.46 -6.54 4.61
C THR A 355 9.15 -6.02 5.23
N TYR A 356 8.95 -6.20 6.53
CA TYR A 356 7.79 -5.66 7.25
C TYR A 356 8.23 -4.88 8.50
N SER A 357 7.38 -3.96 8.97
CA SER A 357 7.61 -3.18 10.19
C SER A 357 7.02 -3.88 11.43
N THR A 358 7.71 -3.75 12.56
CA THR A 358 7.20 -4.15 13.89
C THR A 358 6.81 -2.95 14.74
N SER A 359 6.84 -1.74 14.21
CA SER A 359 6.50 -0.52 14.93
C SER A 359 5.10 -0.59 15.53
N GLY A 360 4.98 -0.13 16.77
CA GLY A 360 3.73 -0.21 17.53
C GLY A 360 3.45 -1.55 18.20
N GLY A 361 4.29 -2.59 17.97
CA GLY A 361 4.21 -3.88 18.68
C GLY A 361 2.99 -4.75 18.37
N LYS A 362 2.17 -4.35 17.34
CA LYS A 362 0.90 -5.04 17.06
C LYS A 362 1.05 -6.39 16.36
N VAL A 363 2.24 -6.66 15.86
CA VAL A 363 2.60 -7.91 15.17
C VAL A 363 3.73 -8.68 15.86
N ASP A 364 4.11 -8.30 17.07
CA ASP A 364 5.20 -8.94 17.82
C ASP A 364 4.96 -10.44 18.05
N ASP A 365 3.69 -10.83 18.23
CA ASP A 365 3.26 -12.22 18.34
C ASP A 365 3.40 -13.04 17.07
N LEU A 366 3.62 -12.38 15.91
CA LEU A 366 3.74 -13.02 14.59
C LEU A 366 5.16 -12.93 14.01
N THR A 367 6.09 -12.27 14.69
CA THR A 367 7.47 -12.11 14.16
C THR A 367 8.12 -13.45 13.87
N GLN A 368 7.96 -14.43 14.74
CA GLN A 368 8.50 -15.77 14.53
C GLN A 368 7.91 -16.45 13.28
N VAL A 369 6.62 -16.27 13.05
CA VAL A 369 5.93 -16.82 11.87
C VAL A 369 6.40 -16.11 10.59
N ALA A 370 6.38 -14.78 10.58
CA ALA A 370 6.79 -13.98 9.42
C ALA A 370 8.27 -14.22 9.08
N ASP A 371 9.16 -14.31 10.07
CA ASP A 371 10.58 -14.58 9.89
C ASP A 371 10.86 -16.01 9.39
N ALA A 372 10.01 -16.99 9.72
CA ALA A 372 10.11 -18.33 9.15
C ALA A 372 9.83 -18.31 7.63
N TYR A 373 8.79 -17.59 7.19
CA TYR A 373 8.52 -17.39 5.76
C TYR A 373 9.61 -16.57 5.08
N LYS A 374 10.09 -15.50 5.72
CA LYS A 374 11.22 -14.69 5.24
C LYS A 374 12.45 -15.56 4.97
N ALA A 375 12.80 -16.41 5.92
CA ALA A 375 13.93 -17.33 5.78
C ALA A 375 13.70 -18.34 4.64
N ALA A 376 12.52 -18.89 4.47
CA ALA A 376 12.19 -19.82 3.40
C ALA A 376 12.27 -19.17 2.00
N ILE A 377 11.77 -17.93 1.87
CA ILE A 377 11.87 -17.16 0.62
C ILE A 377 13.34 -16.82 0.32
N SER A 378 14.09 -16.31 1.31
CA SER A 378 15.49 -15.94 1.13
C SER A 378 16.40 -17.12 0.75
N ARG A 379 16.04 -18.37 1.13
CA ARG A 379 16.74 -19.58 0.70
C ARG A 379 16.27 -20.12 -0.65
N GLY A 380 15.17 -19.58 -1.20
CA GLY A 380 14.53 -20.08 -2.43
C GLY A 380 13.65 -21.33 -2.22
N ASP A 381 13.38 -21.72 -0.96
CA ASP A 381 12.43 -22.82 -0.64
C ASP A 381 10.99 -22.44 -1.03
N ILE A 382 10.67 -21.16 -0.95
CA ILE A 382 9.44 -20.55 -1.44
C ILE A 382 9.80 -19.55 -2.54
N GLN A 383 9.24 -19.75 -3.71
CA GLN A 383 9.34 -18.78 -4.82
C GLN A 383 8.04 -18.02 -4.90
N VAL A 384 8.11 -16.70 -4.75
CA VAL A 384 6.95 -15.81 -4.86
C VAL A 384 6.81 -15.33 -6.30
N SER A 385 5.64 -15.59 -6.91
CA SER A 385 5.35 -15.09 -8.26
C SER A 385 5.15 -13.57 -8.24
N PRO A 386 5.72 -12.81 -9.19
CA PRO A 386 5.45 -11.39 -9.33
C PRO A 386 4.10 -11.08 -10.01
N THR A 387 3.34 -12.10 -10.41
CA THR A 387 2.04 -11.96 -11.09
C THR A 387 0.96 -12.66 -10.29
N PRO A 388 -0.25 -12.05 -10.16
CA PRO A 388 -1.42 -12.67 -9.51
C PRO A 388 -1.90 -13.97 -10.16
#